data_cf0788fb44ee8b577decab06ef08210b
#
_entry.id   cf0788fb44ee8b577decab06ef08210b
#
_cell.length_a   1.000
_cell.length_b   1.000
_cell.length_c   1.000
_cell.angle_alpha   90.00
_cell.angle_beta   90.00
_cell.angle_gamma   90.00
#
_symmetry.space_group_name_H-M   'P 1'
#
loop_
_entity.id
_entity.type
_entity.pdbx_description
1 polymer ?
#
loop_
_entity_poly.entity_id
_entity_poly.type
_entity_poly.pdbx_seq_one_letter_code
_entity_poly.pdbx_strand_id
1 'polypeptide(L)'
;MRLRGRGEKQIVLSFNPVDVNHWLKKRFFDRRDENAAILHTTYKDNVFLDGAYSQILESYKDTDRYYYDVYCLGQWGVYGKTVFDAGKVQDRINNVPEPGTRYIFENGEPIAANDGYIIFYEKPLPGVPYVIGADTAGEGSDFFAAHVIDNVTGRQAAVLHKAGLDESVFAYQLYCLGKYYNEALIGAEANFSTYPIKKLEEWGYENQYVRESEDTFTHSVKKSFGFRTTALTRPLIIAGLVDIVRESPELINDKATLEEMLTFVRNEKGRPEAMSGAHDDLVMSLAITYYIRGQQKTAPEPVRAEKACWDATMYEDYYAASDADREYLIKKWGNPFEED
;
A
#
# COMPACT_ATOMS: atom_id res chain seq x y z
N MET A 1 -30.87 19.20 -14.16
CA MET A 1 -31.40 19.86 -15.38
C MET A 1 -32.16 18.82 -16.20
N ARG A 2 -33.37 19.10 -16.66
CA ARG A 2 -34.13 18.18 -17.55
C ARG A 2 -34.28 18.83 -18.93
N LEU A 3 -33.71 18.22 -19.96
CA LEU A 3 -33.95 18.65 -21.34
C LEU A 3 -35.31 18.13 -21.79
N ARG A 4 -36.25 19.06 -22.14
CA ARG A 4 -37.59 18.73 -22.62
C ARG A 4 -37.70 19.10 -24.09
N GLY A 5 -38.45 18.32 -24.87
CA GLY A 5 -38.70 18.57 -26.29
C GLY A 5 -38.42 17.35 -27.17
N ARG A 6 -38.78 17.43 -28.45
CA ARG A 6 -38.49 16.41 -29.49
C ARG A 6 -37.18 16.77 -30.20
N GLY A 7 -36.38 15.79 -30.57
CA GLY A 7 -35.10 15.90 -31.29
C GLY A 7 -33.90 15.54 -30.44
N GLU A 8 -32.73 15.52 -31.07
CA GLU A 8 -31.44 15.25 -30.42
C GLU A 8 -31.10 16.36 -29.40
N LYS A 9 -30.52 15.98 -28.29
CA LYS A 9 -30.20 16.89 -27.18
C LYS A 9 -28.77 16.67 -26.74
N GLN A 10 -28.04 17.75 -26.64
CA GLN A 10 -26.67 17.76 -26.19
C GLN A 10 -26.51 18.75 -25.02
N ILE A 11 -25.70 18.39 -24.05
CA ILE A 11 -25.22 19.26 -22.99
C ILE A 11 -23.71 19.39 -23.17
N VAL A 12 -23.23 20.60 -23.29
CA VAL A 12 -21.81 20.91 -23.33
C VAL A 12 -21.42 21.56 -21.99
N LEU A 13 -20.39 21.00 -21.35
CA LEU A 13 -19.82 21.54 -20.11
C LEU A 13 -18.38 21.94 -20.40
N SER A 14 -18.04 23.19 -20.11
CA SER A 14 -16.67 23.69 -20.17
C SER A 14 -16.28 24.20 -18.79
N PHE A 15 -15.15 23.77 -18.26
CA PHE A 15 -14.70 24.13 -16.92
C PHE A 15 -13.20 23.93 -16.78
N ASN A 16 -12.59 24.60 -15.80
CA ASN A 16 -11.27 24.28 -15.30
C ASN A 16 -11.40 23.27 -14.15
N PRO A 17 -10.62 22.21 -14.12
CA PRO A 17 -10.76 21.11 -13.15
C PRO A 17 -10.13 21.49 -11.80
N VAL A 18 -10.71 22.45 -11.10
CA VAL A 18 -10.15 23.06 -9.88
C VAL A 18 -10.16 22.15 -8.64
N ASP A 19 -10.99 21.11 -8.63
CA ASP A 19 -11.14 20.22 -7.48
C ASP A 19 -11.29 18.77 -7.92
N VAL A 20 -10.33 17.93 -7.53
CA VAL A 20 -10.31 16.48 -7.81
C VAL A 20 -11.53 15.75 -7.24
N ASN A 21 -12.16 16.26 -6.18
CA ASN A 21 -13.36 15.67 -5.58
C ASN A 21 -14.66 16.12 -6.25
N HIS A 22 -14.58 17.00 -7.24
CA HIS A 22 -15.76 17.53 -7.90
C HIS A 22 -16.58 16.42 -8.54
N TRP A 23 -17.93 16.52 -8.44
CA TRP A 23 -18.85 15.50 -8.95
C TRP A 23 -18.70 15.20 -10.45
N LEU A 24 -18.23 16.18 -11.25
CA LEU A 24 -17.93 15.99 -12.67
C LEU A 24 -16.84 14.95 -12.88
N LYS A 25 -15.77 15.00 -12.07
CA LYS A 25 -14.71 13.98 -12.12
C LYS A 25 -15.30 12.61 -11.85
N LYS A 26 -15.95 12.44 -10.71
CA LYS A 26 -16.57 11.17 -10.31
C LYS A 26 -17.57 10.61 -11.33
N ARG A 27 -18.31 11.50 -12.00
CA ARG A 27 -19.38 11.11 -12.94
C ARG A 27 -18.87 10.79 -14.33
N PHE A 28 -17.90 11.52 -14.86
CA PHE A 28 -17.52 11.48 -16.26
C PHE A 28 -16.07 11.02 -16.49
N PHE A 29 -15.17 11.24 -15.55
CA PHE A 29 -13.75 10.88 -15.69
C PHE A 29 -13.39 9.57 -14.99
N ASP A 30 -13.91 9.35 -13.76
CA ASP A 30 -13.65 8.11 -13.02
C ASP A 30 -14.53 6.93 -13.49
N ARG A 31 -15.66 7.25 -14.15
CA ARG A 31 -16.57 6.25 -14.72
C ARG A 31 -16.72 6.52 -16.20
N ARG A 32 -16.43 5.53 -17.03
CA ARG A 32 -16.64 5.62 -18.48
C ARG A 32 -18.15 5.70 -18.75
N ASP A 33 -18.61 6.78 -19.38
CA ASP A 33 -19.98 6.95 -19.84
C ASP A 33 -19.97 6.94 -21.36
N GLU A 34 -20.62 5.95 -21.97
CA GLU A 34 -20.64 5.78 -23.43
C GLU A 34 -21.35 6.93 -24.16
N ASN A 35 -22.19 7.69 -23.45
CA ASN A 35 -22.89 8.84 -23.98
C ASN A 35 -22.18 10.18 -23.74
N ALA A 36 -20.96 10.14 -23.18
CA ALA A 36 -20.18 11.34 -22.91
C ALA A 36 -18.86 11.33 -23.71
N ALA A 37 -18.66 12.39 -24.48
CA ALA A 37 -17.37 12.68 -25.10
C ALA A 37 -16.61 13.68 -24.21
N ILE A 38 -15.37 13.33 -23.85
CA ILE A 38 -14.49 14.19 -23.06
C ILE A 38 -13.41 14.74 -23.99
N LEU A 39 -13.33 16.06 -24.07
CA LEU A 39 -12.28 16.78 -24.77
C LEU A 39 -11.42 17.51 -23.75
N HIS A 40 -10.16 17.17 -23.68
CA HIS A 40 -9.17 17.85 -22.87
C HIS A 40 -8.34 18.74 -23.78
N THR A 41 -8.31 20.05 -23.50
CA THR A 41 -7.52 21.03 -24.24
C THR A 41 -6.74 21.90 -23.28
N THR A 42 -5.56 22.32 -23.71
CA THR A 42 -4.64 23.17 -22.97
C THR A 42 -4.28 24.39 -23.80
N TYR A 43 -3.55 25.34 -23.23
CA TYR A 43 -3.02 26.47 -24.02
C TYR A 43 -2.09 26.00 -25.17
N LYS A 44 -1.48 24.82 -25.07
CA LYS A 44 -0.60 24.24 -26.09
C LYS A 44 -1.33 23.83 -27.36
N ASP A 45 -2.64 23.58 -27.25
CA ASP A 45 -3.50 23.23 -28.38
C ASP A 45 -4.00 24.47 -29.16
N ASN A 46 -3.76 25.68 -28.63
CA ASN A 46 -4.14 26.92 -29.28
C ASN A 46 -3.02 27.45 -30.19
N VAL A 47 -3.11 27.15 -31.47
CA VAL A 47 -2.12 27.56 -32.49
C VAL A 47 -2.04 29.06 -32.71
N PHE A 48 -3.01 29.83 -32.21
CA PHE A 48 -3.07 31.29 -32.35
C PHE A 48 -2.53 32.02 -31.11
N LEU A 49 -1.99 31.30 -30.14
CA LEU A 49 -1.48 31.92 -28.93
C LEU A 49 -0.20 32.69 -29.18
N ASP A 50 -0.14 33.92 -28.69
CA ASP A 50 1.08 34.75 -28.78
C ASP A 50 2.23 34.12 -27.95
N GLY A 51 3.43 34.14 -28.48
CA GLY A 51 4.61 33.61 -27.82
C GLY A 51 4.92 34.28 -26.48
N ALA A 52 4.69 35.58 -26.35
CA ALA A 52 4.85 36.31 -25.10
C ALA A 52 3.85 35.81 -24.03
N TYR A 53 2.60 35.55 -24.38
CA TYR A 53 1.60 35.02 -23.48
C TYR A 53 1.90 33.58 -23.09
N SER A 54 2.40 32.76 -24.02
CA SER A 54 2.87 31.40 -23.75
C SER A 54 3.99 31.39 -22.70
N GLN A 55 4.96 32.32 -22.77
CA GLN A 55 6.01 32.45 -21.77
C GLN A 55 5.47 32.83 -20.39
N ILE A 56 4.45 33.69 -20.32
CA ILE A 56 3.78 34.01 -19.05
C ILE A 56 3.14 32.74 -18.45
N LEU A 57 2.42 31.95 -19.26
CA LEU A 57 1.82 30.71 -18.80
C LEU A 57 2.88 29.70 -18.34
N GLU A 58 3.99 29.56 -19.06
CA GLU A 58 5.10 28.67 -18.64
C GLU A 58 5.76 29.15 -17.33
N SER A 59 5.85 30.46 -17.08
CA SER A 59 6.43 30.99 -15.85
C SER A 59 5.68 30.58 -14.57
N TYR A 60 4.39 30.25 -14.68
CA TYR A 60 3.61 29.74 -13.55
C TYR A 60 4.09 28.36 -13.08
N LYS A 61 4.80 27.61 -13.93
CA LYS A 61 5.40 26.33 -13.54
C LYS A 61 6.28 26.45 -12.30
N ASP A 62 6.99 27.58 -12.17
CA ASP A 62 7.95 27.82 -11.09
C ASP A 62 7.40 28.74 -9.99
N THR A 63 6.38 29.56 -10.30
CA THR A 63 5.85 30.59 -9.39
C THR A 63 4.53 30.18 -8.72
N ASP A 64 3.65 29.46 -9.43
CA ASP A 64 2.38 28.95 -8.92
C ASP A 64 2.03 27.64 -9.63
N ARG A 65 2.56 26.55 -9.08
CA ARG A 65 2.39 25.22 -9.65
C ARG A 65 0.93 24.78 -9.75
N TYR A 66 0.10 25.14 -8.74
CA TYR A 66 -1.33 24.83 -8.77
C TYR A 66 -2.03 25.54 -9.95
N TYR A 67 -1.75 26.82 -10.13
CA TYR A 67 -2.30 27.59 -11.26
C TYR A 67 -1.88 26.97 -12.60
N TYR A 68 -0.61 26.62 -12.72
CA TYR A 68 -0.07 25.99 -13.93
C TYR A 68 -0.77 24.66 -14.23
N ASP A 69 -0.86 23.77 -13.25
CA ASP A 69 -1.47 22.45 -13.43
C ASP A 69 -2.97 22.54 -13.76
N VAL A 70 -3.72 23.36 -13.04
CA VAL A 70 -5.19 23.46 -13.21
C VAL A 70 -5.57 24.32 -14.43
N TYR A 71 -5.04 25.52 -14.51
CA TYR A 71 -5.52 26.49 -15.50
C TYR A 71 -4.73 26.46 -16.80
N CYS A 72 -3.46 26.06 -16.79
CA CYS A 72 -2.67 25.95 -18.00
C CYS A 72 -2.68 24.54 -18.60
N LEU A 73 -2.61 23.49 -17.76
CA LEU A 73 -2.57 22.11 -18.23
C LEU A 73 -3.91 21.38 -18.13
N GLY A 74 -4.94 21.97 -17.50
CA GLY A 74 -6.25 21.36 -17.35
C GLY A 74 -6.22 20.09 -16.47
N GLN A 75 -5.27 19.98 -15.56
CA GLN A 75 -5.20 18.89 -14.61
C GLN A 75 -6.16 19.14 -13.45
N TRP A 76 -6.67 18.05 -12.84
CA TRP A 76 -7.53 18.18 -11.67
C TRP A 76 -6.76 18.75 -10.49
N GLY A 77 -7.19 19.91 -10.01
CA GLY A 77 -6.57 20.60 -8.90
C GLY A 77 -6.86 19.92 -7.57
N VAL A 78 -5.88 19.92 -6.71
CA VAL A 78 -6.04 19.55 -5.31
C VAL A 78 -6.14 20.85 -4.51
N TYR A 79 -7.33 21.10 -3.97
CA TYR A 79 -7.57 22.34 -3.21
C TYR A 79 -7.00 22.18 -1.80
N GLY A 80 -6.10 23.05 -1.41
CA GLY A 80 -5.58 23.13 -0.05
C GLY A 80 -4.08 22.84 0.05
N LYS A 81 -3.57 22.94 1.27
CA LYS A 81 -2.19 22.60 1.60
C LYS A 81 -2.10 21.09 1.73
N THR A 82 -1.85 20.38 0.62
CA THR A 82 -1.57 18.95 0.67
C THR A 82 -0.41 18.67 1.61
N VAL A 83 -0.48 17.56 2.32
CA VAL A 83 0.59 17.10 3.21
C VAL A 83 1.77 16.60 2.39
N PHE A 84 1.48 15.94 1.27
CA PHE A 84 2.46 15.42 0.32
C PHE A 84 2.70 16.40 -0.83
N ASP A 85 3.85 16.28 -1.50
CA ASP A 85 4.15 17.04 -2.72
C ASP A 85 3.25 16.57 -3.86
N ALA A 86 2.22 17.37 -4.15
CA ALA A 86 1.21 17.03 -5.14
C ALA A 86 1.78 16.85 -6.55
N GLY A 87 2.84 17.59 -6.91
CA GLY A 87 3.52 17.45 -8.19
C GLY A 87 4.17 16.08 -8.33
N LYS A 88 4.96 15.67 -7.36
CA LYS A 88 5.63 14.35 -7.35
C LYS A 88 4.62 13.21 -7.30
N VAL A 89 3.57 13.35 -6.50
CA VAL A 89 2.49 12.34 -6.42
C VAL A 89 1.80 12.22 -7.77
N GLN A 90 1.45 13.34 -8.42
CA GLN A 90 0.80 13.32 -9.74
C GLN A 90 1.73 12.75 -10.83
N ASP A 91 3.00 13.12 -10.83
CA ASP A 91 3.99 12.56 -11.75
C ASP A 91 4.11 11.05 -11.55
N ARG A 92 4.07 10.57 -10.30
CA ARG A 92 4.08 9.14 -10.02
C ARG A 92 2.79 8.44 -10.47
N ILE A 93 1.61 9.03 -10.25
CA ILE A 93 0.32 8.50 -10.74
C ILE A 93 0.36 8.24 -12.24
N ASN A 94 0.97 9.14 -12.99
CA ASN A 94 1.09 9.01 -14.44
C ASN A 94 2.05 7.90 -14.89
N ASN A 95 2.89 7.38 -13.97
CA ASN A 95 3.95 6.41 -14.25
C ASN A 95 3.86 5.16 -13.36
N VAL A 96 2.75 4.92 -12.64
CA VAL A 96 2.56 3.66 -11.91
C VAL A 96 2.26 2.51 -12.85
N PRO A 97 2.60 1.27 -12.48
CA PRO A 97 2.13 0.10 -13.19
C PRO A 97 0.59 0.05 -13.21
N GLU A 98 0.02 -0.40 -14.32
CA GLU A 98 -1.41 -0.69 -14.34
C GLU A 98 -1.74 -1.75 -13.28
N PRO A 99 -2.85 -1.59 -12.53
CA PRO A 99 -3.25 -2.56 -11.54
C PRO A 99 -3.51 -3.90 -12.23
N GLY A 100 -2.79 -4.92 -11.78
CA GLY A 100 -2.92 -6.28 -12.30
C GLY A 100 -4.20 -6.99 -11.83
N THR A 101 -4.18 -8.31 -11.91
CA THR A 101 -5.23 -9.17 -11.39
C THR A 101 -5.41 -8.95 -9.89
N ARG A 102 -6.67 -8.98 -9.43
CA ARG A 102 -7.03 -8.90 -8.02
C ARG A 102 -7.15 -10.30 -7.43
N TYR A 103 -6.79 -10.42 -6.17
CA TYR A 103 -6.71 -11.69 -5.46
C TYR A 103 -7.41 -11.65 -4.12
N ILE A 104 -7.73 -12.83 -3.62
CA ILE A 104 -8.06 -13.15 -2.23
C ILE A 104 -7.25 -14.37 -1.83
N PHE A 105 -7.04 -14.60 -0.54
CA PHE A 105 -6.50 -15.87 -0.07
C PHE A 105 -7.64 -16.83 0.31
N GLU A 106 -7.57 -18.04 -0.24
CA GLU A 106 -8.41 -19.18 0.12
C GLU A 106 -7.52 -20.37 0.45
N ASN A 107 -7.74 -21.02 1.59
CA ASN A 107 -6.92 -22.15 2.06
C ASN A 107 -5.40 -21.88 2.07
N GLY A 108 -5.01 -20.63 2.34
CA GLY A 108 -3.60 -20.20 2.38
C GLY A 108 -2.99 -19.82 1.04
N GLU A 109 -3.69 -20.03 -0.09
CA GLU A 109 -3.20 -19.74 -1.43
C GLU A 109 -3.88 -18.50 -2.05
N PRO A 110 -3.14 -17.66 -2.80
CA PRO A 110 -3.72 -16.52 -3.48
C PRO A 110 -4.50 -16.96 -4.73
N ILE A 111 -5.79 -16.69 -4.76
CA ILE A 111 -6.70 -17.02 -5.86
C ILE A 111 -7.17 -15.74 -6.55
N ALA A 112 -7.06 -15.71 -7.89
CA ALA A 112 -7.56 -14.61 -8.68
C ALA A 112 -9.10 -14.54 -8.60
N ALA A 113 -9.63 -13.38 -8.24
CA ALA A 113 -11.06 -13.16 -8.08
C ALA A 113 -11.48 -11.80 -8.65
N ASN A 114 -12.62 -11.75 -9.35
CA ASN A 114 -13.14 -10.50 -9.93
C ASN A 114 -13.48 -9.45 -8.87
N ASP A 115 -13.91 -9.88 -7.69
CA ASP A 115 -14.19 -9.06 -6.50
C ASP A 115 -13.04 -9.04 -5.50
N GLY A 116 -11.88 -9.56 -5.91
CA GLY A 116 -10.65 -9.56 -5.14
C GLY A 116 -10.22 -8.15 -4.75
N TYR A 117 -9.49 -8.06 -3.65
CA TYR A 117 -9.10 -6.80 -3.03
C TYR A 117 -7.63 -6.74 -2.61
N ILE A 118 -6.85 -7.74 -3.04
CA ILE A 118 -5.39 -7.76 -2.92
C ILE A 118 -4.79 -7.60 -4.32
N ILE A 119 -3.84 -6.68 -4.46
CA ILE A 119 -3.07 -6.47 -5.69
C ILE A 119 -1.61 -6.76 -5.37
N PHE A 120 -0.99 -7.64 -6.15
CA PHE A 120 0.44 -7.92 -6.08
C PHE A 120 1.17 -7.14 -7.17
N TYR A 121 2.11 -6.31 -6.78
CA TYR A 121 3.03 -5.60 -7.68
C TYR A 121 4.32 -6.39 -7.86
N GLU A 122 4.79 -7.03 -6.80
CA GLU A 122 5.99 -7.86 -6.79
C GLU A 122 5.72 -9.16 -6.03
N LYS A 123 6.19 -10.28 -6.58
CA LYS A 123 6.13 -11.58 -5.90
C LYS A 123 7.22 -11.64 -4.82
N PRO A 124 7.00 -12.41 -3.74
CA PRO A 124 8.03 -12.59 -2.73
C PRO A 124 9.27 -13.26 -3.31
N LEU A 125 10.44 -12.73 -2.97
CA LEU A 125 11.73 -13.32 -3.30
C LEU A 125 12.22 -14.11 -2.08
N PRO A 126 12.80 -15.30 -2.27
CA PRO A 126 13.32 -16.11 -1.16
C PRO A 126 14.35 -15.33 -0.34
N GLY A 127 14.23 -15.39 0.98
CA GLY A 127 15.17 -14.74 1.90
C GLY A 127 15.04 -13.23 2.05
N VAL A 128 14.18 -12.57 1.28
CA VAL A 128 13.92 -11.13 1.43
C VAL A 128 12.97 -10.92 2.61
N PRO A 129 13.31 -10.04 3.57
CA PRO A 129 12.41 -9.65 4.64
C PRO A 129 11.35 -8.68 4.13
N TYR A 130 10.09 -8.88 4.52
CA TYR A 130 8.96 -8.01 4.18
C TYR A 130 8.33 -7.43 5.43
N VAL A 131 7.64 -6.30 5.26
CA VAL A 131 6.93 -5.61 6.35
C VAL A 131 5.51 -5.31 5.89
N ILE A 132 4.56 -5.51 6.78
CA ILE A 132 3.13 -5.25 6.56
C ILE A 132 2.64 -4.30 7.64
N GLY A 133 2.19 -3.13 7.24
CA GLY A 133 1.41 -2.22 8.09
C GLY A 133 -0.06 -2.33 7.70
N ALA A 134 -0.92 -2.42 8.68
CA ALA A 134 -2.34 -2.56 8.45
C ALA A 134 -3.13 -1.55 9.28
N ASP A 135 -4.08 -0.88 8.61
CA ASP A 135 -5.06 0.00 9.22
C ASP A 135 -6.39 -0.73 9.32
N THR A 136 -6.98 -0.69 10.51
CA THR A 136 -8.23 -1.38 10.80
C THR A 136 -9.40 -0.41 10.70
N ALA A 137 -10.41 -0.78 9.92
CA ALA A 137 -11.63 0.02 9.79
C ALA A 137 -12.31 0.23 11.15
N GLY A 138 -12.82 1.46 11.35
CA GLY A 138 -13.77 1.77 12.40
C GLY A 138 -15.18 1.26 12.09
N GLU A 139 -16.16 1.70 12.88
CA GLU A 139 -17.58 1.40 12.58
C GLU A 139 -18.04 2.19 11.34
N GLY A 140 -18.69 1.51 10.38
CA GLY A 140 -19.37 2.15 9.26
C GLY A 140 -18.77 1.88 7.89
N SER A 141 -18.46 2.93 7.13
CA SER A 141 -18.00 2.86 5.74
C SER A 141 -16.48 2.80 5.56
N ASP A 142 -15.72 2.68 6.63
CA ASP A 142 -14.27 2.69 6.59
C ASP A 142 -13.70 1.47 5.89
N PHE A 143 -12.49 1.62 5.39
CA PHE A 143 -11.79 0.57 4.66
C PHE A 143 -10.78 -0.13 5.56
N PHE A 144 -10.68 -1.44 5.40
CA PHE A 144 -9.51 -2.18 5.83
C PHE A 144 -8.41 -2.01 4.78
N ALA A 145 -7.24 -1.57 5.21
CA ALA A 145 -6.10 -1.36 4.35
C ALA A 145 -4.85 -2.05 4.91
N ALA A 146 -4.04 -2.64 4.03
CA ALA A 146 -2.73 -3.13 4.41
C ALA A 146 -1.75 -2.99 3.23
N HIS A 147 -0.52 -2.60 3.54
CA HIS A 147 0.56 -2.49 2.56
C HIS A 147 1.68 -3.47 2.90
N VAL A 148 2.24 -4.07 1.86
CA VAL A 148 3.45 -4.88 1.97
C VAL A 148 4.58 -4.15 1.29
N ILE A 149 5.72 -4.02 1.97
CA ILE A 149 6.96 -3.49 1.38
C ILE A 149 8.08 -4.52 1.49
N ASP A 150 8.93 -4.56 0.49
CA ASP A 150 10.25 -5.19 0.55
C ASP A 150 11.12 -4.36 1.53
N ASN A 151 11.61 -4.97 2.59
CA ASN A 151 12.37 -4.25 3.61
C ASN A 151 13.81 -3.92 3.20
N VAL A 152 14.31 -4.49 2.11
CA VAL A 152 15.63 -4.18 1.54
C VAL A 152 15.54 -2.93 0.67
N THR A 153 14.63 -2.94 -0.30
CA THR A 153 14.49 -1.85 -1.28
C THR A 153 13.57 -0.73 -0.83
N GLY A 154 12.66 -0.99 0.10
CA GLY A 154 11.57 -0.09 0.49
C GLY A 154 10.40 -0.08 -0.50
N ARG A 155 10.43 -0.89 -1.58
CA ARG A 155 9.43 -0.88 -2.64
C ARG A 155 8.13 -1.56 -2.18
N GLN A 156 7.01 -0.97 -2.54
CA GLN A 156 5.68 -1.53 -2.30
C GLN A 156 5.48 -2.80 -3.15
N ALA A 157 5.30 -3.94 -2.48
CA ALA A 157 5.15 -5.25 -3.11
C ALA A 157 3.67 -5.66 -3.28
N ALA A 158 2.80 -5.26 -2.36
CA ALA A 158 1.36 -5.54 -2.46
C ALA A 158 0.53 -4.54 -1.67
N VAL A 159 -0.77 -4.52 -1.97
CA VAL A 159 -1.78 -3.78 -1.22
C VAL A 159 -3.04 -4.62 -1.04
N LEU A 160 -3.65 -4.54 0.12
CA LEU A 160 -5.00 -4.99 0.43
C LEU A 160 -5.86 -3.76 0.72
N HIS A 161 -7.00 -3.62 0.05
CA HIS A 161 -7.91 -2.49 0.29
C HIS A 161 -9.36 -2.88 0.03
N LYS A 162 -10.21 -2.85 1.07
CA LYS A 162 -11.62 -3.23 0.95
C LYS A 162 -12.48 -2.61 2.04
N ALA A 163 -13.60 -2.02 1.64
CA ALA A 163 -14.65 -1.59 2.56
C ALA A 163 -15.54 -2.78 2.98
N GLY A 164 -16.04 -2.73 4.20
CA GLY A 164 -17.07 -3.65 4.67
C GLY A 164 -16.63 -5.11 4.81
N LEU A 165 -15.32 -5.36 4.99
CA LEU A 165 -14.84 -6.68 5.38
C LEU A 165 -15.24 -6.98 6.82
N ASP A 166 -15.50 -8.26 7.11
CA ASP A 166 -15.53 -8.76 8.47
C ASP A 166 -14.09 -8.80 9.03
N GLU A 167 -13.92 -8.44 10.31
CA GLU A 167 -12.60 -8.43 10.97
C GLU A 167 -11.92 -9.80 10.96
N SER A 168 -12.69 -10.89 11.00
CA SER A 168 -12.15 -12.26 10.96
C SER A 168 -11.62 -12.59 9.57
N VAL A 169 -12.30 -12.14 8.53
CA VAL A 169 -11.84 -12.27 7.15
C VAL A 169 -10.57 -11.43 6.95
N PHE A 170 -10.57 -10.18 7.41
CA PHE A 170 -9.37 -9.33 7.32
C PHE A 170 -8.17 -9.95 8.05
N ALA A 171 -8.36 -10.43 9.28
CA ALA A 171 -7.30 -11.09 10.04
C ALA A 171 -6.74 -12.33 9.31
N TYR A 172 -7.61 -13.12 8.68
CA TYR A 172 -7.18 -14.28 7.89
C TYR A 172 -6.40 -13.88 6.64
N GLN A 173 -6.87 -12.89 5.91
CA GLN A 173 -6.14 -12.38 4.74
C GLN A 173 -4.77 -11.80 5.12
N LEU A 174 -4.70 -11.09 6.24
CA LEU A 174 -3.46 -10.53 6.77
C LEU A 174 -2.47 -11.62 7.18
N TYR A 175 -2.97 -12.68 7.85
CA TYR A 175 -2.18 -13.87 8.18
C TYR A 175 -1.60 -14.54 6.94
N CYS A 176 -2.44 -14.82 5.94
CA CYS A 176 -2.00 -15.44 4.69
C CYS A 176 -1.01 -14.55 3.93
N LEU A 177 -1.25 -13.24 3.89
CA LEU A 177 -0.37 -12.28 3.25
C LEU A 177 1.01 -12.27 3.92
N GLY A 178 1.05 -12.31 5.25
CA GLY A 178 2.28 -12.41 6.02
C GLY A 178 3.06 -13.70 5.73
N LYS A 179 2.37 -14.83 5.71
CA LYS A 179 2.96 -16.14 5.35
C LYS A 179 3.50 -16.14 3.93
N TYR A 180 2.72 -15.62 2.98
CA TYR A 180 3.10 -15.53 1.58
C TYR A 180 4.37 -14.68 1.38
N TYR A 181 4.53 -13.60 2.14
CA TYR A 181 5.71 -12.73 2.11
C TYR A 181 6.75 -13.09 3.17
N ASN A 182 7.17 -14.36 3.21
CA ASN A 182 8.30 -14.88 4.02
C ASN A 182 8.19 -14.57 5.53
N GLU A 183 7.04 -14.80 6.14
CA GLU A 183 6.78 -14.44 7.54
C GLU A 183 7.01 -12.94 7.80
N ALA A 184 6.44 -12.09 6.98
CA ALA A 184 6.60 -10.64 7.08
C ALA A 184 6.33 -10.10 8.49
N LEU A 185 7.02 -9.06 8.93
CA LEU A 185 6.66 -8.35 10.15
C LEU A 185 5.30 -7.68 9.98
N ILE A 186 4.31 -8.04 10.80
CA ILE A 186 2.97 -7.45 10.74
C ILE A 186 2.76 -6.45 11.88
N GLY A 187 2.46 -5.20 11.55
CA GLY A 187 1.99 -4.19 12.49
C GLY A 187 0.57 -3.73 12.17
N ALA A 188 -0.41 -4.42 12.73
CA ALA A 188 -1.81 -3.98 12.63
C ALA A 188 -2.10 -2.88 13.65
N GLU A 189 -2.88 -1.86 13.24
CA GLU A 189 -3.31 -0.80 14.14
C GLU A 189 -4.26 -1.35 15.22
N ALA A 190 -4.07 -0.88 16.46
CA ALA A 190 -4.81 -1.35 17.64
C ALA A 190 -5.79 -0.30 18.19
N ASN A 191 -6.10 0.75 17.43
CA ASN A 191 -6.91 1.87 17.93
C ASN A 191 -8.40 1.54 17.97
N PHE A 192 -8.92 0.97 16.89
CA PHE A 192 -10.32 0.61 16.76
C PHE A 192 -10.55 -0.84 17.18
N SER A 193 -9.72 -1.76 16.72
CA SER A 193 -9.84 -3.16 17.04
C SER A 193 -8.51 -3.83 17.35
N THR A 194 -8.52 -4.71 18.35
CA THR A 194 -7.40 -5.61 18.64
C THR A 194 -7.66 -7.03 18.13
N TYR A 195 -8.79 -7.24 17.46
CA TYR A 195 -9.19 -8.58 17.02
C TYR A 195 -8.20 -9.20 16.03
N PRO A 196 -7.75 -8.50 14.95
CA PRO A 196 -6.76 -9.08 14.03
C PRO A 196 -5.45 -9.45 14.71
N ILE A 197 -4.99 -8.64 15.68
CA ILE A 197 -3.75 -8.87 16.41
C ILE A 197 -3.88 -10.16 17.25
N LYS A 198 -4.99 -10.34 17.98
CA LYS A 198 -5.24 -11.53 18.79
C LYS A 198 -5.39 -12.77 17.93
N LYS A 199 -6.03 -12.66 16.76
CA LYS A 199 -6.16 -13.80 15.83
C LYS A 199 -4.83 -14.23 15.26
N LEU A 200 -3.95 -13.29 14.90
CA LEU A 200 -2.59 -13.60 14.50
C LEU A 200 -1.84 -14.35 15.61
N GLU A 201 -1.98 -13.91 16.87
CA GLU A 201 -1.37 -14.58 18.02
C GLU A 201 -1.95 -15.99 18.24
N GLU A 202 -3.29 -16.16 18.21
CA GLU A 202 -3.98 -17.45 18.30
C GLU A 202 -3.55 -18.45 17.20
N TRP A 203 -3.25 -17.95 15.99
CA TRP A 203 -2.76 -18.78 14.88
C TRP A 203 -1.24 -18.97 14.88
N GLY A 204 -0.55 -18.55 15.94
CA GLY A 204 0.88 -18.73 16.10
C GLY A 204 1.75 -17.85 15.15
N TYR A 205 1.22 -16.70 14.75
CA TYR A 205 2.02 -15.74 13.97
C TYR A 205 2.87 -14.90 14.91
N GLU A 206 4.15 -15.25 15.03
CA GLU A 206 5.06 -14.67 16.02
C GLU A 206 5.65 -13.31 15.57
N ASN A 207 5.84 -13.09 14.24
CA ASN A 207 6.49 -11.91 13.73
C ASN A 207 5.54 -10.71 13.65
N GLN A 208 5.05 -10.28 14.81
CA GLN A 208 4.21 -9.10 14.97
C GLN A 208 5.01 -7.94 15.55
N TYR A 209 4.67 -6.72 15.15
CA TYR A 209 5.25 -5.49 15.69
C TYR A 209 4.97 -5.38 17.18
N VAL A 210 6.03 -5.20 17.98
CA VAL A 210 5.97 -5.06 19.43
C VAL A 210 6.12 -3.59 19.81
N ARG A 211 5.10 -3.06 20.48
CA ARG A 211 5.20 -1.76 21.14
C ARG A 211 5.58 -1.95 22.59
N GLU A 212 6.43 -1.07 23.09
CA GLU A 212 6.79 -0.99 24.50
C GLU A 212 6.05 0.19 25.15
N SER A 213 5.49 -0.03 26.31
CA SER A 213 4.89 1.02 27.14
C SER A 213 5.40 0.89 28.56
N GLU A 214 5.83 1.99 29.14
CA GLU A 214 6.23 2.02 30.54
C GLU A 214 4.99 2.22 31.43
N ASP A 215 4.83 1.35 32.42
CA ASP A 215 3.82 1.52 33.46
C ASP A 215 4.31 2.62 34.41
N THR A 216 3.56 3.71 34.50
CA THR A 216 3.92 4.90 35.30
C THR A 216 3.98 4.64 36.81
N PHE A 217 3.35 3.56 37.30
CA PHE A 217 3.35 3.20 38.73
C PHE A 217 4.45 2.20 39.08
N THR A 218 4.66 1.20 38.22
CA THR A 218 5.59 0.10 38.51
C THR A 218 6.95 0.27 37.81
N HIS A 219 7.08 1.26 36.92
CA HIS A 219 8.24 1.46 36.03
C HIS A 219 8.61 0.20 35.24
N SER A 220 7.65 -0.73 35.09
CA SER A 220 7.84 -1.94 34.30
C SER A 220 7.53 -1.67 32.83
N VAL A 221 8.36 -2.21 31.94
CA VAL A 221 8.12 -2.14 30.49
C VAL A 221 7.13 -3.24 30.12
N LYS A 222 5.93 -2.83 29.69
CA LYS A 222 4.93 -3.74 29.13
C LYS A 222 5.09 -3.83 27.62
N LYS A 223 5.23 -5.05 27.10
CA LYS A 223 5.25 -5.34 25.69
C LYS A 223 3.85 -5.75 25.22
N SER A 224 3.42 -5.25 24.08
CA SER A 224 2.13 -5.57 23.48
C SER A 224 2.25 -5.58 21.97
N PHE A 225 1.59 -6.51 21.29
CA PHE A 225 1.56 -6.55 19.84
C PHE A 225 0.71 -5.42 19.23
N GLY A 226 1.01 -5.12 17.97
CA GLY A 226 0.29 -4.16 17.14
C GLY A 226 0.77 -2.71 17.31
N PHE A 227 0.48 -1.90 16.32
CA PHE A 227 0.81 -0.48 16.29
C PHE A 227 -0.30 0.35 16.95
N ARG A 228 0.04 1.46 17.57
CA ARG A 228 -0.95 2.39 18.12
C ARG A 228 -0.72 3.81 17.61
N THR A 229 -1.69 4.32 16.88
CA THR A 229 -1.73 5.71 16.46
C THR A 229 -2.15 6.59 17.62
N THR A 230 -1.29 7.54 17.99
CA THR A 230 -1.48 8.48 19.09
C THR A 230 -1.19 9.90 18.61
N ALA A 231 -1.44 10.89 19.44
CA ALA A 231 -1.06 12.27 19.16
C ALA A 231 0.47 12.44 18.95
N LEU A 232 1.28 11.53 19.49
CA LEU A 232 2.74 11.54 19.33
C LEU A 232 3.19 10.76 18.10
N THR A 233 2.65 9.54 17.85
CA THR A 233 3.10 8.68 16.77
C THR A 233 2.56 9.10 15.42
N ARG A 234 1.31 9.61 15.33
CA ARG A 234 0.69 10.02 14.04
C ARG A 234 1.55 11.05 13.27
N PRO A 235 2.02 12.15 13.89
CA PRO A 235 2.89 13.09 13.17
C PRO A 235 4.20 12.47 12.70
N LEU A 236 4.78 11.54 13.47
CA LEU A 236 6.05 10.90 13.14
C LEU A 236 5.91 9.97 11.91
N ILE A 237 4.88 9.11 11.88
CA ILE A 237 4.68 8.19 10.76
C ILE A 237 4.34 8.94 9.48
N ILE A 238 3.54 10.02 9.57
CA ILE A 238 3.21 10.87 8.43
C ILE A 238 4.45 11.60 7.93
N ALA A 239 5.28 12.18 8.81
CA ALA A 239 6.51 12.85 8.40
C ALA A 239 7.47 11.88 7.68
N GLY A 240 7.62 10.65 8.20
CA GLY A 240 8.42 9.63 7.54
C GLY A 240 7.91 9.29 6.13
N LEU A 241 6.59 9.17 5.96
CA LEU A 241 6.01 8.91 4.64
C LEU A 241 6.16 10.12 3.70
N VAL A 242 6.05 11.36 4.21
CA VAL A 242 6.31 12.59 3.43
C VAL A 242 7.74 12.60 2.90
N ASP A 243 8.72 12.20 3.71
CA ASP A 243 10.12 12.12 3.29
C ASP A 243 10.30 11.08 2.17
N ILE A 244 9.67 9.90 2.29
CA ILE A 244 9.68 8.86 1.25
C ILE A 244 9.10 9.40 -0.07
N VAL A 245 7.92 10.03 -0.04
CA VAL A 245 7.26 10.58 -1.23
C VAL A 245 8.11 11.70 -1.85
N ARG A 246 8.80 12.48 -1.02
CA ARG A 246 9.66 13.56 -1.51
C ARG A 246 10.94 13.05 -2.18
N GLU A 247 11.54 11.99 -1.64
CA GLU A 247 12.85 11.51 -2.06
C GLU A 247 12.78 10.39 -3.09
N SER A 248 11.80 9.48 -2.94
CA SER A 248 11.69 8.24 -3.71
C SER A 248 10.23 7.86 -3.99
N PRO A 249 9.44 8.70 -4.68
CA PRO A 249 8.04 8.42 -4.98
C PRO A 249 7.85 7.14 -5.82
N GLU A 250 8.88 6.70 -6.54
CA GLU A 250 8.89 5.48 -7.36
C GLU A 250 8.76 4.18 -6.54
N LEU A 251 8.95 4.26 -5.23
CA LEU A 251 8.75 3.12 -4.33
C LEU A 251 7.27 2.75 -4.18
N ILE A 252 6.35 3.67 -4.46
CA ILE A 252 4.91 3.47 -4.30
C ILE A 252 4.32 3.06 -5.64
N ASN A 253 3.73 1.87 -5.71
CA ASN A 253 3.18 1.28 -6.93
C ASN A 253 1.66 1.39 -7.02
N ASP A 254 0.95 1.56 -5.90
CA ASP A 254 -0.50 1.59 -5.86
C ASP A 254 -1.06 2.97 -6.17
N LYS A 255 -1.83 3.04 -7.27
CA LYS A 255 -2.44 4.27 -7.73
C LYS A 255 -3.47 4.83 -6.74
N ALA A 256 -4.26 3.95 -6.11
CA ALA A 256 -5.28 4.38 -5.15
C ALA A 256 -4.65 5.06 -3.93
N THR A 257 -3.54 4.53 -3.43
CA THR A 257 -2.75 5.15 -2.35
C THR A 257 -2.24 6.55 -2.74
N LEU A 258 -1.75 6.71 -3.97
CA LEU A 258 -1.29 8.01 -4.45
C LEU A 258 -2.46 9.00 -4.63
N GLU A 259 -3.60 8.54 -5.12
CA GLU A 259 -4.82 9.37 -5.24
C GLU A 259 -5.31 9.83 -3.86
N GLU A 260 -5.23 8.96 -2.85
CA GLU A 260 -5.56 9.32 -1.46
C GLU A 260 -4.58 10.35 -0.88
N MET A 261 -3.28 10.27 -1.19
CA MET A 261 -2.29 11.28 -0.82
C MET A 261 -2.61 12.68 -1.35
N LEU A 262 -3.24 12.80 -2.52
CA LEU A 262 -3.66 14.08 -3.08
C LEU A 262 -4.82 14.72 -2.29
N THR A 263 -5.60 13.91 -1.59
CA THR A 263 -6.72 14.36 -0.75
C THR A 263 -6.37 14.47 0.73
N PHE A 264 -5.13 14.15 1.09
CA PHE A 264 -4.63 14.23 2.46
C PHE A 264 -4.03 15.61 2.71
N VAL A 265 -4.71 16.42 3.50
CA VAL A 265 -4.47 17.87 3.65
C VAL A 265 -4.24 18.27 5.10
N ARG A 266 -3.69 19.46 5.32
CA ARG A 266 -3.65 20.06 6.64
C ARG A 266 -4.94 20.86 6.87
N ASN A 267 -5.68 20.48 7.92
CA ASN A 267 -6.87 21.22 8.34
C ASN A 267 -6.53 22.64 8.87
N GLU A 268 -7.55 23.40 9.26
CA GLU A 268 -7.37 24.75 9.80
C GLU A 268 -6.47 24.82 11.04
N LYS A 269 -6.35 23.72 11.80
CA LYS A 269 -5.48 23.57 12.97
C LYS A 269 -4.07 23.06 12.61
N GLY A 270 -3.78 22.91 11.30
CA GLY A 270 -2.51 22.37 10.79
C GLY A 270 -2.34 20.86 10.93
N ARG A 271 -3.37 20.14 11.35
CA ARG A 271 -3.31 18.67 11.50
C ARG A 271 -3.52 17.99 10.16
N PRO A 272 -2.71 16.97 9.81
CA PRO A 272 -2.90 16.16 8.63
C PRO A 272 -4.14 15.26 8.78
N GLU A 273 -5.05 15.33 7.81
CA GLU A 273 -6.27 14.49 7.74
C GLU A 273 -6.78 14.41 6.30
N ALA A 274 -7.62 13.41 6.02
CA ALA A 274 -8.31 13.34 4.75
C ALA A 274 -9.30 14.52 4.58
N MET A 275 -9.45 15.01 3.37
CA MET A 275 -10.50 16.00 3.04
C MET A 275 -11.88 15.41 3.34
N SER A 276 -12.85 16.30 3.63
CA SER A 276 -14.23 15.87 3.88
C SER A 276 -14.77 15.01 2.73
N GLY A 277 -15.20 13.79 3.06
CA GLY A 277 -15.69 12.78 2.11
C GLY A 277 -14.60 12.00 1.37
N ALA A 278 -13.32 12.16 1.75
CA ALA A 278 -12.21 11.31 1.36
C ALA A 278 -11.78 10.41 2.54
N HIS A 279 -10.93 9.44 2.26
CA HIS A 279 -10.40 8.47 3.22
C HIS A 279 -8.88 8.65 3.38
N ASP A 280 -8.31 8.12 4.47
CA ASP A 280 -6.86 8.11 4.73
C ASP A 280 -6.32 6.72 5.13
N ASP A 281 -7.11 5.67 4.91
CA ASP A 281 -6.80 4.30 5.32
C ASP A 281 -5.55 3.74 4.61
N LEU A 282 -5.41 3.98 3.30
CA LEU A 282 -4.23 3.60 2.52
C LEU A 282 -3.00 4.42 2.93
N VAL A 283 -3.15 5.72 3.11
CA VAL A 283 -2.06 6.60 3.57
C VAL A 283 -1.58 6.15 4.95
N MET A 284 -2.50 5.87 5.87
CA MET A 284 -2.17 5.48 7.24
C MET A 284 -1.52 4.11 7.29
N SER A 285 -2.07 3.10 6.61
CA SER A 285 -1.47 1.76 6.57
C SER A 285 -0.07 1.78 5.95
N LEU A 286 0.17 2.56 4.88
CA LEU A 286 1.51 2.71 4.31
C LEU A 286 2.47 3.44 5.25
N ALA A 287 2.01 4.50 5.94
CA ALA A 287 2.81 5.24 6.92
C ALA A 287 3.23 4.33 8.09
N ILE A 288 2.32 3.48 8.58
CA ILE A 288 2.63 2.46 9.59
C ILE A 288 3.68 1.50 9.05
N THR A 289 3.52 1.02 7.80
CA THR A 289 4.44 0.06 7.18
C THR A 289 5.88 0.57 7.18
N TYR A 290 6.10 1.80 6.71
CA TYR A 290 7.44 2.39 6.70
C TYR A 290 7.99 2.67 8.09
N TYR A 291 7.14 3.00 9.04
CA TYR A 291 7.58 3.30 10.41
C TYR A 291 8.08 2.06 11.16
N ILE A 292 7.36 0.94 11.04
CA ILE A 292 7.66 -0.27 11.82
C ILE A 292 8.82 -1.09 11.25
N ARG A 293 9.30 -0.80 10.03
CA ARG A 293 10.29 -1.59 9.31
C ARG A 293 11.60 -1.84 10.07
N GLY A 294 11.95 -0.96 10.99
CA GLY A 294 13.15 -1.11 11.81
C GLY A 294 13.11 -2.30 12.79
N GLN A 295 11.92 -2.85 13.07
CA GLN A 295 11.78 -4.08 13.88
C GLN A 295 11.84 -5.36 13.07
N GLN A 296 11.74 -5.30 11.73
CA GLN A 296 11.88 -6.49 10.91
C GLN A 296 13.31 -7.01 11.03
N LYS A 297 13.43 -8.23 11.50
CA LYS A 297 14.69 -8.95 11.54
C LYS A 297 15.15 -9.13 10.09
N THR A 298 16.43 -8.93 9.84
CA THR A 298 17.03 -9.41 8.60
C THR A 298 16.71 -10.91 8.52
N ALA A 299 16.23 -11.39 7.37
CA ALA A 299 16.03 -12.82 7.21
C ALA A 299 17.33 -13.50 7.67
N PRO A 300 17.27 -14.53 8.52
CA PRO A 300 18.48 -15.27 8.83
C PRO A 300 19.08 -15.65 7.49
N GLU A 301 20.38 -15.44 7.33
CA GLU A 301 21.10 -16.04 6.19
C GLU A 301 20.59 -17.47 6.10
N PRO A 302 20.18 -17.94 4.88
CA PRO A 302 19.72 -19.31 4.75
C PRO A 302 20.80 -20.12 5.45
N VAL A 303 20.40 -20.80 6.54
CA VAL A 303 21.30 -21.73 7.23
C VAL A 303 21.71 -22.64 6.09
N ARG A 304 22.94 -22.44 5.57
CA ARG A 304 23.51 -23.41 4.64
C ARG A 304 23.32 -24.69 5.38
N ALA A 305 22.45 -25.57 4.84
CA ALA A 305 22.21 -26.85 5.43
C ALA A 305 23.62 -27.41 5.67
N GLU A 306 24.02 -27.46 6.95
CA GLU A 306 25.34 -28.01 7.27
C GLU A 306 25.39 -29.30 6.48
N LYS A 307 26.35 -29.41 5.55
CA LYS A 307 26.46 -30.61 4.71
C LYS A 307 26.29 -31.76 5.67
N ALA A 308 25.30 -32.60 5.44
CA ALA A 308 24.98 -33.69 6.31
C ALA A 308 26.25 -34.50 6.53
N CYS A 309 26.92 -34.29 7.67
CA CYS A 309 28.12 -35.03 8.03
C CYS A 309 27.65 -36.38 8.54
N TRP A 310 27.53 -37.33 7.63
CA TRP A 310 27.25 -38.70 8.00
C TRP A 310 28.48 -39.33 8.66
N ASP A 311 28.29 -39.98 9.78
CA ASP A 311 29.32 -40.82 10.38
C ASP A 311 29.38 -42.21 9.70
N ALA A 312 30.36 -42.97 10.06
CA ALA A 312 30.56 -44.30 9.47
C ALA A 312 29.35 -45.23 9.66
N THR A 313 28.64 -45.12 10.78
CA THR A 313 27.48 -45.94 11.10
C THR A 313 26.27 -45.54 10.21
N MET A 314 26.09 -44.26 9.93
CA MET A 314 25.04 -43.78 9.02
C MET A 314 25.26 -44.27 7.59
N TYR A 315 26.49 -44.30 7.11
CA TYR A 315 26.82 -44.91 5.81
C TYR A 315 26.57 -46.42 5.81
N GLU A 316 26.96 -47.16 6.86
CA GLU A 316 26.69 -48.61 6.98
C GLU A 316 25.19 -48.89 6.96
N ASP A 317 24.36 -48.13 7.71
CA ASP A 317 22.93 -48.27 7.75
C ASP A 317 22.32 -48.00 6.36
N TYR A 318 22.78 -46.97 5.66
CA TYR A 318 22.29 -46.62 4.32
C TYR A 318 22.60 -47.71 3.29
N TYR A 319 23.83 -48.26 3.29
CA TYR A 319 24.19 -49.28 2.34
C TYR A 319 23.54 -50.63 2.64
N ALA A 320 23.19 -50.89 3.87
CA ALA A 320 22.47 -52.11 4.30
C ALA A 320 20.96 -52.02 4.07
N ALA A 321 20.41 -50.80 3.87
CA ALA A 321 18.97 -50.54 3.78
C ALA A 321 18.38 -50.88 2.40
N SER A 322 17.05 -51.18 2.36
CA SER A 322 16.29 -51.28 1.13
C SER A 322 16.12 -49.92 0.45
N ASP A 323 15.78 -49.91 -0.84
CA ASP A 323 15.65 -48.65 -1.58
C ASP A 323 14.60 -47.69 -0.94
N ALA A 324 13.50 -48.22 -0.40
CA ALA A 324 12.49 -47.42 0.31
C ALA A 324 13.02 -46.84 1.63
N ASP A 325 13.83 -47.62 2.35
CA ASP A 325 14.45 -47.19 3.60
C ASP A 325 15.58 -46.18 3.36
N ARG A 326 16.27 -46.26 2.24
CA ARG A 326 17.30 -45.27 1.83
C ARG A 326 16.71 -43.89 1.62
N GLU A 327 15.56 -43.79 0.99
CA GLU A 327 14.86 -42.50 0.86
C GLU A 327 14.48 -41.93 2.23
N TYR A 328 14.03 -42.77 3.16
CA TYR A 328 13.73 -42.36 4.51
C TYR A 328 14.97 -41.86 5.27
N LEU A 329 16.13 -42.58 5.13
CA LEU A 329 17.39 -42.20 5.78
C LEU A 329 17.93 -40.87 5.23
N ILE A 330 17.87 -40.65 3.90
CA ILE A 330 18.22 -39.37 3.28
C ILE A 330 17.33 -38.24 3.80
N LYS A 331 16.01 -38.47 3.89
CA LYS A 331 15.06 -37.49 4.42
C LYS A 331 15.31 -37.18 5.90
N LYS A 332 15.76 -38.15 6.68
CA LYS A 332 15.99 -38.03 8.12
C LYS A 332 17.32 -37.34 8.44
N TRP A 333 18.39 -37.64 7.70
CA TRP A 333 19.77 -37.25 8.01
C TRP A 333 20.37 -36.26 7.00
N GLY A 334 19.62 -35.91 5.93
CA GLY A 334 20.10 -35.12 4.79
C GLY A 334 20.80 -35.99 3.75
N ASN A 335 20.98 -35.46 2.53
CA ASN A 335 21.62 -36.17 1.43
C ASN A 335 23.14 -35.91 1.43
N PRO A 336 24.00 -36.92 1.73
CA PRO A 336 25.46 -36.76 1.74
C PRO A 336 26.06 -36.79 0.33
N PHE A 337 25.26 -37.11 -0.71
CA PHE A 337 25.70 -37.33 -2.08
C PHE A 337 25.33 -36.15 -3.02
N GLU A 338 24.66 -35.07 -2.53
CA GLU A 338 24.43 -33.88 -3.33
C GLU A 338 25.76 -33.14 -3.55
N GLU A 339 26.15 -33.05 -4.82
CA GLU A 339 27.24 -32.18 -5.27
C GLU A 339 26.72 -30.74 -5.39
N ASP A 340 27.56 -29.77 -5.04
CA ASP A 340 27.26 -28.32 -5.08
C ASP A 340 26.91 -27.82 -6.48
#